data_aed21d70c41a1fd8bacceccb60c2c6e7
#
_entry.id   aed21d70c41a1fd8bacceccb60c2c6e7
#
_cell.length_a   1.000
_cell.length_b   1.000
_cell.length_c   1.000
_cell.angle_alpha   90.00
_cell.angle_beta   90.00
_cell.angle_gamma   90.00
#
_symmetry.space_group_name_H-M   'P 1'
#
loop_
_entity.id
_entity.type
_entity.pdbx_description
1 polymer ?
#
loop_
_entity_poly.entity_id
_entity_poly.type
_entity_poly.pdbx_seq_one_letter_code
_entity_poly.pdbx_strand_id
1 'polypeptide(L)'
;GSEMCIRDRGISPAIGLMLLNIGFGSNAGVYSKDGGPFYVMKDFFGALTPGLAKTNMTDGYSSMVLTVVTMFIGLFVIIILAHKGVNGAVLFGMLAACVVYWAGEAIFFGTNPFASLATASFVPQFKDMADTTLFKFDFKDFISIGWFTAISLIITFCIIDMFDTIGTLVGTASRAGMVDKEGNMPNMKEALISDSVATVVGAVTGTSTVTTFVESASGVEAGGRTGLTAFTTGILFLACIFIAPFAAIIPAAATSSALIYVGILMLGGLKKVDFEDLSQVAPVALMLIAMPISGSIGHGIGLGLITYTVLKVFTGKAKEVSILTYAISLLFLVKFFLVV
;
A
#
# COMPACT_ATOMS: atom_id res chain seq x y z
N GLY A 1 12.68 -19.50 -12.67
CA GLY A 1 13.82 -18.72 -13.06
C GLY A 1 13.53 -17.24 -13.26
N SER A 2 13.54 -16.77 -14.51
CA SER A 2 13.49 -15.32 -14.81
C SER A 2 12.17 -14.63 -14.51
N GLU A 3 11.04 -15.33 -14.49
CA GLU A 3 9.72 -14.76 -14.14
C GLU A 3 9.60 -14.42 -12.66
N MET A 4 10.21 -15.23 -11.81
CA MET A 4 10.31 -14.95 -10.37
C MET A 4 11.05 -13.64 -10.09
N CYS A 5 11.95 -13.24 -10.99
CA CYS A 5 12.77 -12.05 -10.87
C CYS A 5 11.96 -10.75 -10.92
N ILE A 6 10.99 -10.65 -11.83
CA ILE A 6 10.14 -9.44 -11.95
C ILE A 6 9.10 -9.42 -10.85
N ARG A 7 8.45 -10.55 -10.61
CA ARG A 7 7.41 -10.70 -9.61
C ARG A 7 7.91 -10.38 -8.20
N ASP A 8 9.03 -11.00 -7.79
CA ASP A 8 9.49 -10.93 -6.40
C ASP A 8 10.50 -9.79 -6.16
N ARG A 9 11.10 -9.23 -7.22
CA ARG A 9 12.15 -8.22 -7.12
C ARG A 9 11.72 -6.84 -7.59
N GLY A 10 10.74 -6.73 -8.49
CA GLY A 10 10.28 -5.47 -9.07
C GLY A 10 9.01 -4.91 -8.41
N ILE A 11 8.04 -5.75 -8.09
CA ILE A 11 6.73 -5.31 -7.60
C ILE A 11 6.86 -4.65 -6.22
N SER A 12 7.54 -5.30 -5.26
CA SER A 12 7.69 -4.76 -3.91
C SER A 12 8.35 -3.37 -3.88
N PRO A 13 9.48 -3.11 -4.55
CA PRO A 13 10.03 -1.76 -4.64
C PRO A 13 9.12 -0.75 -5.34
N ALA A 14 8.38 -1.16 -6.35
CA ALA A 14 7.47 -0.27 -7.06
C ALA A 14 6.27 0.14 -6.16
N ILE A 15 5.71 -0.80 -5.40
CA ILE A 15 4.74 -0.50 -4.34
C ILE A 15 5.37 0.42 -3.29
N GLY A 16 6.60 0.15 -2.86
CA GLY A 16 7.34 0.99 -1.93
C GLY A 16 7.44 2.44 -2.41
N LEU A 17 7.79 2.65 -3.68
CA LEU A 17 7.85 3.99 -4.27
C LEU A 17 6.47 4.65 -4.36
N MET A 18 5.42 3.88 -4.63
CA MET A 18 4.05 4.37 -4.60
C MET A 18 3.63 4.80 -3.18
N LEU A 19 3.97 4.03 -2.14
CA LEU A 19 3.71 4.41 -0.74
C LEU A 19 4.45 5.67 -0.34
N LEU A 20 5.71 5.85 -0.78
CA LEU A 20 6.45 7.10 -0.60
C LEU A 20 5.71 8.26 -1.26
N ASN A 21 5.25 8.08 -2.49
CA ASN A 21 4.49 9.09 -3.22
C ASN A 21 3.17 9.46 -2.51
N ILE A 22 2.44 8.48 -1.98
CA ILE A 22 1.20 8.71 -1.21
C ILE A 22 1.52 9.42 0.11
N GLY A 23 2.53 8.97 0.84
CA GLY A 23 2.92 9.55 2.12
C GLY A 23 3.34 11.02 2.00
N PHE A 24 4.22 11.35 1.06
CA PHE A 24 4.63 12.72 0.81
C PHE A 24 3.54 13.58 0.15
N GLY A 25 2.77 13.01 -0.74
CA GLY A 25 1.83 13.74 -1.58
C GLY A 25 0.45 13.87 -0.97
N SER A 26 -0.41 12.87 -1.16
CA SER A 26 -1.82 12.99 -0.81
C SER A 26 -2.09 13.06 0.69
N ASN A 27 -1.34 12.34 1.51
CA ASN A 27 -1.54 12.33 2.96
C ASN A 27 -0.91 13.56 3.65
N ALA A 28 0.25 14.02 3.19
CA ALA A 28 0.87 15.25 3.70
C ALA A 28 0.24 16.52 3.10
N GLY A 29 -0.69 16.38 2.17
CA GLY A 29 -1.41 17.51 1.58
C GLY A 29 -0.60 18.37 0.62
N VAL A 30 0.50 17.85 0.07
CA VAL A 30 1.39 18.60 -0.83
C VAL A 30 0.89 18.60 -2.28
N TYR A 31 -0.15 17.84 -2.60
CA TYR A 31 -0.76 17.85 -3.93
C TYR A 31 -1.88 18.88 -4.04
N SER A 32 -1.98 19.53 -5.20
CA SER A 32 -3.12 20.35 -5.57
C SER A 32 -4.40 19.51 -5.68
N LYS A 33 -5.53 20.01 -5.18
CA LYS A 33 -6.84 19.36 -5.34
C LYS A 33 -7.29 19.27 -6.80
N ASP A 34 -6.86 20.20 -7.63
CA ASP A 34 -7.20 20.26 -9.06
C ASP A 34 -6.24 19.45 -9.93
N GLY A 35 -5.25 18.81 -9.30
CA GLY A 35 -4.31 17.92 -9.98
C GLY A 35 -5.01 16.64 -10.41
N GLY A 36 -5.10 16.39 -11.71
CA GLY A 36 -5.52 15.11 -12.24
C GLY A 36 -4.58 13.97 -11.82
N PRO A 37 -4.90 12.71 -12.14
CA PRO A 37 -4.13 11.53 -11.72
C PRO A 37 -2.65 11.55 -12.16
N PHE A 38 -2.28 12.44 -13.05
CA PHE A 38 -0.90 12.64 -13.52
C PHE A 38 -0.19 13.84 -12.90
N TYR A 39 -0.77 14.46 -11.87
CA TYR A 39 -0.12 15.56 -11.19
C TYR A 39 1.06 15.04 -10.40
N VAL A 40 2.24 15.29 -10.92
CA VAL A 40 3.51 15.03 -10.23
C VAL A 40 3.92 16.31 -9.53
N MET A 41 4.30 16.19 -8.28
CA MET A 41 4.85 17.29 -7.51
C MET A 41 6.11 17.82 -8.21
N LYS A 42 6.01 19.03 -8.80
CA LYS A 42 7.12 19.64 -9.55
C LYS A 42 8.23 20.11 -8.63
N ASP A 43 7.84 20.67 -7.50
CA ASP A 43 8.77 21.27 -6.55
C ASP A 43 8.16 21.14 -5.14
N PHE A 44 8.69 20.21 -4.36
CA PHE A 44 8.23 19.97 -3.00
C PHE A 44 8.42 21.20 -2.10
N PHE A 45 9.60 21.83 -2.19
CA PHE A 45 9.89 23.01 -1.38
C PHE A 45 9.22 24.26 -1.93
N GLY A 46 9.04 24.35 -3.24
CA GLY A 46 8.26 25.41 -3.87
C GLY A 46 6.78 25.35 -3.48
N ALA A 47 6.20 24.15 -3.34
CA ALA A 47 4.83 23.97 -2.86
C ALA A 47 4.64 24.48 -1.41
N LEU A 48 5.70 24.50 -0.61
CA LEU A 48 5.70 25.06 0.74
C LEU A 48 5.78 26.59 0.79
N THR A 49 5.87 27.28 -0.34
CA THR A 49 5.86 28.74 -0.34
C THR A 49 4.46 29.30 -0.10
N PRO A 50 4.33 30.41 0.65
CA PRO A 50 3.02 30.97 1.02
C PRO A 50 2.10 31.25 -0.18
N GLY A 51 2.66 31.67 -1.31
CA GLY A 51 1.90 32.00 -2.51
C GLY A 51 1.27 30.80 -3.19
N LEU A 52 2.02 29.70 -3.35
CA LEU A 52 1.53 28.47 -3.96
C LEU A 52 0.57 27.72 -3.03
N ALA A 53 0.84 27.71 -1.71
CA ALA A 53 -0.03 27.09 -0.73
C ALA A 53 -1.44 27.71 -0.71
N LYS A 54 -1.53 29.04 -0.84
CA LYS A 54 -2.84 29.73 -0.92
C LYS A 54 -3.63 29.36 -2.17
N THR A 55 -2.96 29.05 -3.25
CA THR A 55 -3.62 28.73 -4.54
C THR A 55 -4.02 27.26 -4.62
N ASN A 56 -3.22 26.37 -4.02
CA ASN A 56 -3.33 24.93 -4.25
C ASN A 56 -3.90 24.15 -3.06
N MET A 57 -4.14 24.77 -1.89
CA MET A 57 -4.56 24.08 -0.68
C MET A 57 -5.77 24.71 0.00
N THR A 58 -6.69 23.87 0.46
CA THR A 58 -7.93 24.30 1.13
C THR A 58 -7.71 24.82 2.55
N ASP A 59 -6.71 24.29 3.26
CA ASP A 59 -6.56 24.52 4.71
C ASP A 59 -5.55 25.62 5.03
N GLY A 60 -4.98 26.22 4.01
CA GLY A 60 -4.03 27.32 4.16
C GLY A 60 -2.59 26.88 4.44
N TYR A 61 -1.67 27.83 4.33
CA TYR A 61 -0.23 27.60 4.44
C TYR A 61 0.20 27.04 5.79
N SER A 62 -0.34 27.60 6.89
CA SER A 62 0.08 27.22 8.24
C SER A 62 -0.26 25.77 8.59
N SER A 63 -1.45 25.32 8.20
CA SER A 63 -1.88 23.92 8.39
C SER A 63 -1.01 22.95 7.60
N MET A 64 -0.69 23.29 6.34
CA MET A 64 0.21 22.49 5.53
C MET A 64 1.60 22.38 6.14
N VAL A 65 2.18 23.50 6.59
CA VAL A 65 3.51 23.48 7.25
C VAL A 65 3.48 22.62 8.50
N LEU A 66 2.45 22.72 9.33
CA LEU A 66 2.28 21.88 10.51
C LEU A 66 2.25 20.38 10.11
N THR A 67 1.47 20.02 9.11
CA THR A 67 1.36 18.64 8.62
C THR A 67 2.70 18.11 8.13
N VAL A 68 3.42 18.87 7.30
CA VAL A 68 4.71 18.45 6.73
C VAL A 68 5.79 18.34 7.79
N VAL A 69 5.89 19.32 8.69
CA VAL A 69 6.88 19.29 9.80
C VAL A 69 6.61 18.11 10.72
N THR A 70 5.35 17.88 11.06
CA THR A 70 4.93 16.73 11.89
C THR A 70 5.27 15.40 11.24
N MET A 71 5.01 15.26 9.93
CA MET A 71 5.35 14.07 9.16
C MET A 71 6.86 13.78 9.21
N PHE A 72 7.71 14.80 9.00
CA PHE A 72 9.17 14.60 9.08
C PHE A 72 9.64 14.27 10.50
N ILE A 73 9.09 14.90 11.53
CA ILE A 73 9.42 14.56 12.92
C ILE A 73 9.06 13.11 13.20
N GLY A 74 7.85 12.67 12.84
CA GLY A 74 7.42 11.28 12.99
C GLY A 74 8.34 10.31 12.25
N LEU A 75 8.68 10.61 11.00
CA LEU A 75 9.57 9.79 10.19
C LEU A 75 10.97 9.66 10.82
N PHE A 76 11.56 10.77 11.26
CA PHE A 76 12.88 10.73 11.89
C PHE A 76 12.87 9.95 13.20
N VAL A 77 11.82 10.12 14.02
CA VAL A 77 11.67 9.33 15.25
C VAL A 77 11.56 7.85 14.94
N ILE A 78 10.75 7.45 13.93
CA ILE A 78 10.66 6.05 13.49
C ILE A 78 12.04 5.51 13.08
N ILE A 79 12.76 6.23 12.21
CA ILE A 79 14.06 5.80 11.69
C ILE A 79 15.08 5.66 12.83
N ILE A 80 15.13 6.63 13.74
CA ILE A 80 16.07 6.62 14.88
C ILE A 80 15.77 5.46 15.82
N LEU A 81 14.51 5.23 16.16
CA LEU A 81 14.11 4.14 17.04
C LEU A 81 14.32 2.77 16.38
N ALA A 82 14.01 2.63 15.11
CA ALA A 82 14.26 1.42 14.33
C ALA A 82 15.76 1.12 14.25
N HIS A 83 16.59 2.15 14.01
CA HIS A 83 18.05 1.99 14.00
C HIS A 83 18.61 1.55 15.36
N LYS A 84 18.01 1.97 16.45
CA LYS A 84 18.36 1.54 17.81
C LYS A 84 17.78 0.17 18.18
N GLY A 85 17.06 -0.50 17.27
CA GLY A 85 16.46 -1.81 17.53
C GLY A 85 15.29 -1.80 18.51
N VAL A 86 14.62 -0.66 18.65
CA VAL A 86 13.45 -0.54 19.54
C VAL A 86 12.24 -1.21 18.89
N ASN A 87 11.69 -2.24 19.54
CA ASN A 87 10.47 -2.89 19.11
C ASN A 87 9.31 -1.90 19.15
N GLY A 88 8.51 -1.85 18.07
CA GLY A 88 7.39 -0.90 17.97
C GLY A 88 7.81 0.52 17.57
N ALA A 89 8.99 0.71 16.98
CA ALA A 89 9.49 2.02 16.52
C ALA A 89 8.47 2.81 15.70
N VAL A 90 7.72 2.14 14.84
CA VAL A 90 6.66 2.76 14.01
C VAL A 90 5.55 3.33 14.90
N LEU A 91 5.08 2.56 15.86
CA LEU A 91 4.03 3.02 16.80
C LEU A 91 4.50 4.25 17.60
N PHE A 92 5.69 4.18 18.18
CA PHE A 92 6.22 5.30 18.96
C PHE A 92 6.46 6.55 18.11
N GLY A 93 6.91 6.40 16.87
CA GLY A 93 7.07 7.51 15.95
C GLY A 93 5.74 8.13 15.53
N MET A 94 4.73 7.31 15.26
CA MET A 94 3.37 7.80 15.00
C MET A 94 2.78 8.55 16.22
N LEU A 95 2.95 8.01 17.43
CA LEU A 95 2.51 8.68 18.65
C LEU A 95 3.22 10.02 18.86
N ALA A 96 4.52 10.08 18.62
CA ALA A 96 5.28 11.33 18.67
C ALA A 96 4.75 12.34 17.65
N ALA A 97 4.46 11.92 16.42
CA ALA A 97 3.84 12.75 15.41
C ALA A 97 2.44 13.24 15.84
N CYS A 98 1.61 12.37 16.42
CA CYS A 98 0.31 12.78 16.95
C CYS A 98 0.45 13.89 18.01
N VAL A 99 1.36 13.71 18.96
CA VAL A 99 1.58 14.71 20.04
C VAL A 99 2.03 16.05 19.44
N VAL A 100 2.96 16.04 18.50
CA VAL A 100 3.44 17.26 17.82
C VAL A 100 2.31 17.95 17.05
N TYR A 101 1.51 17.17 16.31
CA TYR A 101 0.38 17.71 15.55
C TYR A 101 -0.68 18.32 16.46
N TRP A 102 -1.12 17.61 17.49
CA TRP A 102 -2.13 18.09 18.42
C TRP A 102 -1.67 19.32 19.20
N ALA A 103 -0.39 19.36 19.59
CA ALA A 103 0.18 20.55 20.21
C ALA A 103 0.21 21.73 19.24
N GLY A 104 0.58 21.50 17.98
CA GLY A 104 0.55 22.53 16.95
C GLY A 104 -0.86 23.04 16.66
N GLU A 105 -1.85 22.16 16.54
CA GLU A 105 -3.26 22.54 16.39
C GLU A 105 -3.75 23.40 17.54
N ALA A 106 -3.45 23.02 18.78
CA ALA A 106 -3.87 23.78 19.96
C ALA A 106 -3.19 25.16 20.05
N ILE A 107 -1.88 25.23 19.74
CA ILE A 107 -1.08 26.47 19.89
C ILE A 107 -1.33 27.44 18.73
N PHE A 108 -1.35 26.97 17.49
CA PHE A 108 -1.40 27.83 16.30
C PHE A 108 -2.82 28.13 15.84
N PHE A 109 -3.76 27.20 16.05
CA PHE A 109 -5.13 27.32 15.56
C PHE A 109 -6.17 27.43 16.67
N GLY A 110 -5.78 27.19 17.95
CA GLY A 110 -6.71 27.20 19.08
C GLY A 110 -7.79 26.12 19.00
N THR A 111 -7.60 25.11 18.15
CA THR A 111 -8.53 24.00 17.98
C THR A 111 -8.30 22.93 19.04
N ASN A 112 -9.38 22.29 19.50
CA ASN A 112 -9.26 21.14 20.39
C ASN A 112 -9.24 19.86 19.52
N PRO A 113 -8.09 19.18 19.35
CA PRO A 113 -8.00 17.98 18.52
C PRO A 113 -8.84 16.81 19.04
N PHE A 114 -9.27 16.86 20.30
CA PHE A 114 -10.10 15.83 20.91
C PHE A 114 -11.60 16.16 20.92
N ALA A 115 -12.01 17.26 20.29
CA ALA A 115 -13.42 17.68 20.27
C ALA A 115 -14.34 16.61 19.65
N SER A 116 -13.86 15.88 18.64
CA SER A 116 -14.58 14.80 17.98
C SER A 116 -14.86 13.61 18.92
N LEU A 117 -14.03 13.37 19.93
CA LEU A 117 -14.25 12.29 20.90
C LEU A 117 -15.43 12.57 21.83
N ALA A 118 -15.74 13.83 22.10
CA ALA A 118 -16.86 14.20 22.97
C ALA A 118 -18.23 13.80 22.40
N THR A 119 -18.31 13.69 21.06
CA THR A 119 -19.53 13.29 20.33
C THR A 119 -19.44 11.89 19.75
N ALA A 120 -18.31 11.21 19.89
CA ALA A 120 -18.07 9.89 19.31
C ALA A 120 -18.80 8.79 20.09
N SER A 121 -19.37 7.83 19.34
CA SER A 121 -19.93 6.62 19.93
C SER A 121 -18.86 5.54 19.97
N PHE A 122 -18.59 5.02 21.17
CA PHE A 122 -17.72 3.86 21.39
C PHE A 122 -18.46 2.53 21.22
N VAL A 123 -19.77 2.58 20.98
CA VAL A 123 -20.56 1.40 20.69
C VAL A 123 -20.53 1.16 19.18
N PRO A 124 -20.00 0.02 18.71
CA PRO A 124 -19.98 -0.30 17.27
C PRO A 124 -21.39 -0.34 16.70
N GLN A 125 -21.57 0.32 15.56
CA GLN A 125 -22.88 0.37 14.88
C GLN A 125 -23.05 -0.85 13.97
N PHE A 126 -23.12 -2.04 14.56
CA PHE A 126 -23.31 -3.30 13.79
C PHE A 126 -24.63 -3.31 13.00
N LYS A 127 -25.63 -2.54 13.41
CA LYS A 127 -26.89 -2.43 12.69
C LYS A 127 -26.66 -1.75 11.34
N ASP A 128 -25.91 -0.66 11.30
CA ASP A 128 -25.60 0.06 10.06
C ASP A 128 -24.79 -0.83 9.10
N MET A 129 -23.84 -1.61 9.63
CA MET A 129 -23.13 -2.60 8.84
C MET A 129 -24.08 -3.65 8.23
N ALA A 130 -25.01 -4.17 9.01
CA ALA A 130 -25.99 -5.15 8.53
C ALA A 130 -26.95 -4.56 7.48
N ASP A 131 -27.33 -3.32 7.66
CA ASP A 131 -28.28 -2.63 6.78
C ASP A 131 -27.65 -2.13 5.47
N THR A 132 -26.33 -1.79 5.48
CA THR A 132 -25.68 -1.12 4.35
C THR A 132 -24.67 -1.98 3.60
N THR A 133 -23.92 -2.86 4.28
CA THR A 133 -22.78 -3.55 3.66
C THR A 133 -22.84 -5.07 3.71
N LEU A 134 -23.34 -5.66 4.79
CA LEU A 134 -23.34 -7.10 4.97
C LEU A 134 -24.24 -7.80 3.92
N PHE A 135 -23.64 -8.68 3.10
CA PHE A 135 -24.32 -9.40 2.00
C PHE A 135 -25.01 -8.48 0.97
N LYS A 136 -24.59 -7.21 0.84
CA LYS A 136 -25.20 -6.26 -0.14
C LYS A 136 -24.49 -6.35 -1.48
N PHE A 137 -24.60 -7.50 -2.15
CA PHE A 137 -24.06 -7.68 -3.49
C PHE A 137 -25.05 -7.23 -4.55
N ASP A 138 -24.65 -6.30 -5.42
CA ASP A 138 -25.40 -5.91 -6.60
C ASP A 138 -24.74 -6.44 -7.88
N PHE A 139 -25.00 -7.70 -8.18
CA PHE A 139 -24.50 -8.32 -9.40
C PHE A 139 -25.17 -7.77 -10.66
N LYS A 140 -26.38 -7.22 -10.57
CA LYS A 140 -27.09 -6.68 -11.72
C LYS A 140 -26.41 -5.42 -12.22
N ASP A 141 -26.14 -4.48 -11.33
CA ASP A 141 -25.45 -3.24 -11.67
C ASP A 141 -24.01 -3.53 -12.08
N PHE A 142 -23.33 -4.48 -11.43
CA PHE A 142 -21.99 -4.90 -11.82
C PHE A 142 -21.94 -5.46 -13.26
N ILE A 143 -22.91 -6.25 -13.69
CA ILE A 143 -22.97 -6.78 -15.06
C ILE A 143 -23.39 -5.69 -16.07
N SER A 144 -24.15 -4.69 -15.63
CA SER A 144 -24.62 -3.58 -16.48
C SER A 144 -23.47 -2.73 -17.05
N ILE A 145 -22.28 -2.72 -16.42
CA ILE A 145 -21.08 -2.06 -16.97
C ILE A 145 -20.52 -2.76 -18.23
N GLY A 146 -21.07 -3.89 -18.60
CA GLY A 146 -20.68 -4.70 -19.76
C GLY A 146 -19.86 -5.93 -19.35
N TRP A 147 -20.17 -7.03 -19.95
CA TRP A 147 -19.59 -8.37 -19.72
C TRP A 147 -18.07 -8.41 -19.77
N PHE A 148 -17.49 -7.80 -20.80
CA PHE A 148 -16.05 -7.77 -20.99
C PHE A 148 -15.35 -6.95 -19.91
N THR A 149 -15.92 -5.79 -19.57
CA THR A 149 -15.41 -4.91 -18.52
C THR A 149 -15.49 -5.61 -17.16
N ALA A 150 -16.62 -6.25 -16.85
CA ALA A 150 -16.81 -6.97 -15.59
C ALA A 150 -15.78 -8.10 -15.41
N ILE A 151 -15.61 -8.95 -16.42
CA ILE A 151 -14.62 -10.04 -16.38
C ILE A 151 -13.19 -9.49 -16.28
N SER A 152 -12.86 -8.46 -17.06
CA SER A 152 -11.55 -7.83 -17.03
C SER A 152 -11.23 -7.23 -15.65
N LEU A 153 -12.20 -6.62 -14.97
CA LEU A 153 -12.04 -6.11 -13.61
C LEU A 153 -11.81 -7.24 -12.62
N ILE A 154 -12.62 -8.31 -12.64
CA ILE A 154 -12.44 -9.47 -11.76
C ILE A 154 -11.02 -10.02 -11.89
N ILE A 155 -10.58 -10.32 -13.13
CA ILE A 155 -9.24 -10.88 -13.37
C ILE A 155 -8.16 -9.91 -12.91
N THR A 156 -8.33 -8.62 -13.18
CA THR A 156 -7.35 -7.59 -12.77
C THR A 156 -7.22 -7.52 -11.25
N PHE A 157 -8.33 -7.46 -10.53
CA PHE A 157 -8.29 -7.40 -9.06
C PHE A 157 -7.73 -8.68 -8.46
N CYS A 158 -8.10 -9.86 -8.97
CA CYS A 158 -7.51 -11.13 -8.54
C CYS A 158 -5.99 -11.17 -8.74
N ILE A 159 -5.51 -10.67 -9.89
CA ILE A 159 -4.08 -10.63 -10.18
C ILE A 159 -3.35 -9.67 -9.26
N ILE A 160 -3.91 -8.48 -9.02
CA ILE A 160 -3.33 -7.47 -8.12
C ILE A 160 -3.23 -8.03 -6.71
N ASP A 161 -4.33 -8.56 -6.18
CA ASP A 161 -4.43 -9.12 -4.83
C ASP A 161 -3.43 -10.28 -4.65
N MET A 162 -3.39 -11.20 -5.59
CA MET A 162 -2.46 -12.33 -5.59
C MET A 162 -0.98 -11.88 -5.59
N PHE A 163 -0.63 -10.90 -6.43
CA PHE A 163 0.77 -10.45 -6.50
C PHE A 163 1.17 -9.62 -5.29
N ASP A 164 0.28 -8.82 -4.74
CA ASP A 164 0.51 -8.08 -3.50
C ASP A 164 0.76 -9.03 -2.34
N THR A 165 -0.12 -10.01 -2.16
CA THR A 165 0.00 -11.06 -1.14
C THR A 165 1.27 -11.88 -1.28
N ILE A 166 1.62 -12.34 -2.49
CA ILE A 166 2.87 -13.10 -2.72
C ILE A 166 4.09 -12.25 -2.40
N GLY A 167 4.12 -10.99 -2.85
CA GLY A 167 5.23 -10.08 -2.59
C GLY A 167 5.45 -9.85 -1.10
N THR A 168 4.38 -9.65 -0.37
CA THR A 168 4.38 -9.41 1.08
C THR A 168 4.76 -10.68 1.86
N LEU A 169 4.19 -11.83 1.50
CA LEU A 169 4.51 -13.12 2.13
C LEU A 169 5.99 -13.48 1.97
N VAL A 170 6.53 -13.39 0.74
CA VAL A 170 7.94 -13.68 0.49
C VAL A 170 8.84 -12.68 1.21
N GLY A 171 8.47 -11.41 1.21
CA GLY A 171 9.20 -10.35 1.93
C GLY A 171 9.25 -10.63 3.44
N THR A 172 8.12 -10.95 4.06
CA THR A 172 7.99 -11.26 5.48
C THR A 172 8.70 -12.57 5.84
N ALA A 173 8.49 -13.63 5.06
CA ALA A 173 9.12 -14.92 5.27
C ALA A 173 10.65 -14.86 5.12
N SER A 174 11.16 -14.05 4.20
CA SER A 174 12.59 -13.84 4.02
C SER A 174 13.24 -13.20 5.25
N ARG A 175 12.58 -12.21 5.86
CA ARG A 175 13.04 -11.59 7.13
C ARG A 175 12.96 -12.54 8.31
N ALA A 176 11.98 -13.44 8.29
CA ALA A 176 11.81 -14.47 9.31
C ALA A 176 12.79 -15.65 9.19
N GLY A 177 13.58 -15.71 8.13
CA GLY A 177 14.41 -16.88 7.81
C GLY A 177 13.58 -18.12 7.47
N MET A 178 12.35 -17.94 6.97
CA MET A 178 11.40 -19.01 6.64
C MET A 178 11.40 -19.36 5.14
N VAL A 179 12.32 -18.83 4.37
CA VAL A 179 12.52 -19.16 2.95
C VAL A 179 13.65 -20.18 2.79
N ASP A 180 13.53 -21.07 1.80
CA ASP A 180 14.61 -21.99 1.42
C ASP A 180 15.78 -21.26 0.72
N LYS A 181 16.82 -22.01 0.36
CA LYS A 181 18.01 -21.45 -0.32
C LYS A 181 17.69 -20.92 -1.71
N GLU A 182 16.64 -21.40 -2.32
CA GLU A 182 16.12 -21.00 -3.61
C GLU A 182 15.20 -19.78 -3.51
N GLY A 183 14.85 -19.32 -2.29
CA GLY A 183 13.98 -18.16 -2.03
C GLY A 183 12.49 -18.51 -2.01
N ASN A 184 12.12 -19.80 -2.00
CA ASN A 184 10.73 -20.19 -1.94
C ASN A 184 10.25 -20.26 -0.49
N MET A 185 9.01 -19.84 -0.26
CA MET A 185 8.35 -19.94 1.03
C MET A 185 7.67 -21.32 1.14
N PRO A 186 8.01 -22.15 2.15
CA PRO A 186 7.23 -23.34 2.45
C PRO A 186 5.78 -22.96 2.79
N ASN A 187 4.83 -23.80 2.41
CA ASN A 187 3.39 -23.59 2.65
C ASN A 187 2.82 -22.32 1.98
N MET A 188 3.41 -21.84 0.88
CA MET A 188 2.90 -20.71 0.12
C MET A 188 1.44 -20.93 -0.33
N LYS A 189 1.11 -22.16 -0.75
CA LYS A 189 -0.25 -22.52 -1.19
C LYS A 189 -1.28 -22.34 -0.08
N GLU A 190 -0.97 -22.82 1.11
CA GLU A 190 -1.84 -22.73 2.29
C GLU A 190 -2.02 -21.28 2.73
N ALA A 191 -0.95 -20.48 2.67
CA ALA A 191 -1.00 -19.06 2.96
C ALA A 191 -1.90 -18.30 1.96
N LEU A 192 -1.77 -18.57 0.65
CA LEU A 192 -2.63 -17.97 -0.38
C LEU A 192 -4.10 -18.40 -0.25
N ILE A 193 -4.38 -19.65 0.13
CA ILE A 193 -5.75 -20.09 0.39
C ILE A 193 -6.33 -19.34 1.60
N SER A 194 -5.56 -19.16 2.67
CA SER A 194 -5.99 -18.42 3.86
C SER A 194 -6.33 -16.97 3.52
N ASP A 195 -5.49 -16.33 2.72
CA ASP A 195 -5.67 -14.95 2.24
C ASP A 195 -6.93 -14.83 1.38
N SER A 196 -7.12 -15.75 0.43
CA SER A 196 -8.32 -15.79 -0.42
C SER A 196 -9.61 -15.97 0.38
N VAL A 197 -9.60 -16.84 1.39
CA VAL A 197 -10.76 -17.01 2.28
C VAL A 197 -11.03 -15.72 3.07
N ALA A 198 -10.00 -15.06 3.56
CA ALA A 198 -10.14 -13.80 4.28
C ALA A 198 -10.69 -12.69 3.37
N THR A 199 -10.25 -12.61 2.11
CA THR A 199 -10.78 -11.68 1.11
C THR A 199 -12.27 -11.92 0.83
N VAL A 200 -12.69 -13.18 0.71
CA VAL A 200 -14.12 -13.53 0.56
C VAL A 200 -14.93 -13.09 1.79
N VAL A 201 -14.43 -13.33 3.01
CA VAL A 201 -15.08 -12.87 4.24
C VAL A 201 -15.16 -11.34 4.27
N GLY A 202 -14.10 -10.64 3.86
CA GLY A 202 -14.07 -9.18 3.71
C GLY A 202 -15.16 -8.69 2.75
N ALA A 203 -15.28 -9.30 1.57
CA ALA A 203 -16.31 -8.97 0.59
C ALA A 203 -17.72 -9.16 1.15
N VAL A 204 -17.98 -10.27 1.87
CA VAL A 204 -19.28 -10.56 2.51
C VAL A 204 -19.63 -9.53 3.58
N THR A 205 -18.65 -9.09 4.35
CA THR A 205 -18.84 -8.05 5.39
C THR A 205 -18.86 -6.62 4.83
N GLY A 206 -18.51 -6.44 3.56
CA GLY A 206 -18.49 -5.14 2.89
C GLY A 206 -17.25 -4.30 3.21
N THR A 207 -16.14 -4.95 3.57
CA THR A 207 -14.83 -4.29 3.73
C THR A 207 -14.06 -4.30 2.41
N SER A 208 -12.96 -3.56 2.35
CA SER A 208 -11.98 -3.71 1.26
C SER A 208 -11.34 -5.11 1.29
N THR A 209 -10.55 -5.44 0.25
CA THR A 209 -9.81 -6.72 0.22
C THR A 209 -8.99 -6.90 1.49
N VAL A 210 -8.94 -8.14 1.97
CA VAL A 210 -8.09 -8.53 3.11
C VAL A 210 -6.82 -9.14 2.54
N THR A 211 -5.69 -8.51 2.79
CA THR A 211 -4.40 -8.94 2.27
C THR A 211 -3.35 -9.00 3.39
N THR A 212 -2.24 -9.66 3.11
CA THR A 212 -1.13 -9.76 4.05
C THR A 212 -0.37 -8.43 4.15
N PHE A 213 -0.17 -7.92 5.38
CA PHE A 213 0.55 -6.66 5.63
C PHE A 213 2.05 -6.89 5.85
N VAL A 214 2.87 -5.98 5.32
CA VAL A 214 4.34 -5.99 5.51
C VAL A 214 4.71 -5.81 6.99
N GLU A 215 3.88 -5.09 7.74
CA GLU A 215 4.04 -4.85 9.18
C GLU A 215 4.01 -6.14 10.00
N SER A 216 3.42 -7.21 9.48
CA SER A 216 3.50 -8.56 10.08
C SER A 216 4.93 -9.04 10.28
N ALA A 217 5.88 -8.53 9.47
CA ALA A 217 7.30 -8.82 9.65
C ALA A 217 7.81 -8.43 11.04
N SER A 218 7.32 -7.33 11.62
CA SER A 218 7.71 -6.88 12.96
C SER A 218 7.31 -7.88 14.05
N GLY A 219 6.12 -8.48 13.94
CA GLY A 219 5.66 -9.53 14.85
C GLY A 219 6.52 -10.81 14.74
N VAL A 220 6.92 -11.16 13.53
CA VAL A 220 7.80 -12.29 13.26
C VAL A 220 9.21 -12.03 13.78
N GLU A 221 9.75 -10.84 13.58
CA GLU A 221 11.06 -10.41 14.13
C GLU A 221 11.07 -10.41 15.66
N ALA A 222 9.95 -10.04 16.30
CA ALA A 222 9.77 -10.10 17.75
C ALA A 222 9.65 -11.53 18.31
N GLY A 223 9.64 -12.55 17.46
CA GLY A 223 9.64 -13.97 17.84
C GLY A 223 8.35 -14.72 17.57
N GLY A 224 7.36 -14.09 16.93
CA GLY A 224 6.14 -14.78 16.50
C GLY A 224 6.42 -15.83 15.44
N ARG A 225 6.05 -17.09 15.69
CA ARG A 225 6.35 -18.23 14.80
C ARG A 225 5.16 -19.15 14.57
N THR A 226 4.05 -18.92 15.24
CA THR A 226 2.91 -19.85 15.24
C THR A 226 1.62 -19.11 14.89
N GLY A 227 0.58 -19.84 14.48
CA GLY A 227 -0.75 -19.31 14.26
C GLY A 227 -1.37 -18.60 15.48
N LEU A 228 -0.87 -18.87 16.69
CA LEU A 228 -1.31 -18.16 17.89
C LEU A 228 -1.00 -16.66 17.82
N THR A 229 0.13 -16.26 17.20
CA THR A 229 0.46 -14.85 16.97
C THR A 229 -0.60 -14.18 16.10
N ALA A 230 -0.96 -14.79 14.96
CA ALA A 230 -1.99 -14.28 14.07
C ALA A 230 -3.37 -14.24 14.74
N PHE A 231 -3.74 -15.28 15.50
CA PHE A 231 -4.98 -15.34 16.25
C PHE A 231 -5.09 -14.23 17.30
N THR A 232 -4.00 -13.99 18.07
CA THR A 232 -3.96 -12.92 19.06
C THR A 232 -4.10 -11.55 18.38
N THR A 233 -3.42 -11.33 17.26
CA THR A 233 -3.56 -10.11 16.46
C THR A 233 -4.99 -9.91 15.99
N GLY A 234 -5.65 -10.97 15.52
CA GLY A 234 -7.06 -10.92 15.12
C GLY A 234 -8.00 -10.53 16.26
N ILE A 235 -7.80 -11.09 17.46
CA ILE A 235 -8.58 -10.70 18.65
C ILE A 235 -8.35 -9.22 19.00
N LEU A 236 -7.10 -8.75 18.93
CA LEU A 236 -6.78 -7.34 19.19
C LEU A 236 -7.44 -6.43 18.15
N PHE A 237 -7.48 -6.80 16.87
CA PHE A 237 -8.23 -6.04 15.85
C PHE A 237 -9.73 -5.98 16.18
N LEU A 238 -10.34 -7.09 16.61
CA LEU A 238 -11.75 -7.08 17.06
C LEU A 238 -11.95 -6.16 18.28
N ALA A 239 -11.02 -6.16 19.22
CA ALA A 239 -11.08 -5.25 20.37
C ALA A 239 -10.95 -3.77 19.93
N CYS A 240 -10.16 -3.48 18.88
CA CYS A 240 -10.01 -2.14 18.34
C CYS A 240 -11.31 -1.55 17.76
N ILE A 241 -12.30 -2.37 17.41
CA ILE A 241 -13.62 -1.88 16.97
C ILE A 241 -14.25 -0.97 18.03
N PHE A 242 -14.09 -1.31 19.32
CA PHE A 242 -14.64 -0.53 20.44
C PHE A 242 -13.87 0.76 20.71
N ILE A 243 -12.64 0.87 20.21
CA ILE A 243 -11.79 2.07 20.36
C ILE A 243 -11.61 2.80 19.02
N ALA A 244 -12.41 2.44 18.00
CA ALA A 244 -12.37 3.05 16.66
C ALA A 244 -12.41 4.60 16.66
N PRO A 245 -13.17 5.29 17.55
CA PRO A 245 -13.13 6.75 17.63
C PRO A 245 -11.75 7.34 17.88
N PHE A 246 -10.87 6.62 18.57
CA PHE A 246 -9.48 7.09 18.76
C PHE A 246 -8.68 7.06 17.45
N ALA A 247 -9.01 6.19 16.51
CA ALA A 247 -8.37 6.17 15.20
C ALA A 247 -8.70 7.44 14.39
N ALA A 248 -9.88 8.01 14.60
CA ALA A 248 -10.33 9.22 13.90
C ALA A 248 -9.56 10.48 14.28
N ILE A 249 -8.92 10.51 15.46
CA ILE A 249 -8.10 11.65 15.90
C ILE A 249 -6.63 11.54 15.49
N ILE A 250 -6.23 10.39 14.91
CA ILE A 250 -4.87 10.23 14.39
C ILE A 250 -4.72 11.08 13.13
N PRO A 251 -3.83 12.09 13.13
CA PRO A 251 -3.68 12.96 11.97
C PRO A 251 -3.02 12.21 10.79
N ALA A 252 -3.39 12.60 9.57
CA ALA A 252 -2.79 12.06 8.36
C ALA A 252 -1.25 12.23 8.33
N ALA A 253 -0.72 13.27 8.96
CA ALA A 253 0.71 13.47 9.11
C ALA A 253 1.42 12.33 9.85
N ALA A 254 0.77 11.75 10.87
CA ALA A 254 1.33 10.63 11.63
C ALA A 254 1.33 9.33 10.80
N THR A 255 0.23 9.05 10.11
CA THR A 255 0.15 7.87 9.21
C THR A 255 1.07 8.00 8.00
N SER A 256 1.27 9.22 7.47
CA SER A 256 2.23 9.51 6.40
C SER A 256 3.65 9.10 6.78
N SER A 257 4.09 9.41 7.99
CA SER A 257 5.43 9.05 8.46
C SER A 257 5.66 7.53 8.45
N ALA A 258 4.65 6.75 8.85
CA ALA A 258 4.70 5.30 8.81
C ALA A 258 4.71 4.76 7.37
N LEU A 259 3.85 5.30 6.49
CA LEU A 259 3.80 4.91 5.07
C LEU A 259 5.14 5.15 4.37
N ILE A 260 5.75 6.32 4.61
CA ILE A 260 7.07 6.65 4.04
C ILE A 260 8.12 5.67 4.54
N TYR A 261 8.13 5.38 5.84
CA TYR A 261 9.08 4.42 6.41
C TYR A 261 8.92 3.02 5.79
N VAL A 262 7.70 2.51 5.67
CA VAL A 262 7.41 1.22 5.03
C VAL A 262 7.85 1.25 3.55
N GLY A 263 7.54 2.33 2.84
CA GLY A 263 7.99 2.52 1.47
C GLY A 263 9.51 2.43 1.32
N ILE A 264 10.27 3.09 2.22
CA ILE A 264 11.74 3.01 2.25
C ILE A 264 12.21 1.55 2.44
N LEU A 265 11.59 0.82 3.38
CA LEU A 265 11.95 -0.58 3.62
C LEU A 265 11.71 -1.48 2.39
N MET A 266 10.59 -1.24 1.67
CA MET A 266 10.25 -1.99 0.48
C MET A 266 11.21 -1.75 -0.69
N LEU A 267 11.84 -0.57 -0.79
CA LEU A 267 12.90 -0.30 -1.78
C LEU A 267 14.11 -1.23 -1.63
N GLY A 268 14.29 -1.85 -0.46
CA GLY A 268 15.34 -2.85 -0.24
C GLY A 268 15.28 -4.03 -1.20
N GLY A 269 14.13 -4.33 -1.79
CA GLY A 269 13.95 -5.35 -2.83
C GLY A 269 14.78 -5.10 -4.09
N LEU A 270 15.13 -3.83 -4.39
CA LEU A 270 15.98 -3.47 -5.54
C LEU A 270 17.36 -4.12 -5.52
N LYS A 271 17.88 -4.44 -4.33
CA LYS A 271 19.17 -5.15 -4.20
C LYS A 271 19.20 -6.52 -4.88
N LYS A 272 18.02 -7.09 -5.14
CA LYS A 272 17.89 -8.41 -5.77
C LYS A 272 17.75 -8.32 -7.30
N VAL A 273 17.62 -7.12 -7.85
CA VAL A 273 17.52 -6.87 -9.30
C VAL A 273 18.92 -6.86 -9.89
N ASP A 274 19.10 -7.63 -10.96
CA ASP A 274 20.34 -7.60 -11.74
C ASP A 274 20.32 -6.39 -12.69
N PHE A 275 21.06 -5.35 -12.33
CA PHE A 275 21.11 -4.11 -13.10
C PHE A 275 21.97 -4.20 -14.37
N GLU A 276 22.70 -5.31 -14.58
CA GLU A 276 23.46 -5.55 -15.80
C GLU A 276 22.58 -6.17 -16.91
N ASP A 277 21.51 -6.89 -16.53
CA ASP A 277 20.55 -7.46 -17.49
C ASP A 277 19.40 -6.50 -17.79
N LEU A 278 19.48 -5.81 -18.93
CA LEU A 278 18.44 -4.89 -19.37
C LEU A 278 17.06 -5.54 -19.50
N SER A 279 16.99 -6.85 -19.76
CA SER A 279 15.72 -7.56 -19.84
C SER A 279 15.01 -7.70 -18.50
N GLN A 280 15.74 -7.53 -17.39
CA GLN A 280 15.20 -7.49 -16.03
C GLN A 280 15.00 -6.06 -15.53
N VAL A 281 15.96 -5.20 -15.79
CA VAL A 281 15.93 -3.81 -15.31
C VAL A 281 14.83 -2.99 -15.95
N ALA A 282 14.64 -3.08 -17.27
CA ALA A 282 13.66 -2.24 -17.96
C ALA A 282 12.21 -2.47 -17.50
N PRO A 283 11.71 -3.73 -17.34
CA PRO A 283 10.40 -3.95 -16.75
C PRO A 283 10.25 -3.36 -15.33
N VAL A 284 11.27 -3.56 -14.49
CA VAL A 284 11.28 -3.05 -13.11
C VAL A 284 11.27 -1.53 -13.09
N ALA A 285 12.10 -0.89 -13.91
CA ALA A 285 12.16 0.58 -14.00
C ALA A 285 10.80 1.17 -14.44
N LEU A 286 10.14 0.53 -15.41
CA LEU A 286 8.81 0.97 -15.84
C LEU A 286 7.75 0.77 -14.76
N MET A 287 7.81 -0.31 -13.96
CA MET A 287 6.94 -0.46 -12.78
C MET A 287 7.18 0.64 -11.75
N LEU A 288 8.45 0.94 -11.44
CA LEU A 288 8.84 1.97 -10.48
C LEU A 288 8.30 3.35 -10.85
N ILE A 289 8.23 3.66 -12.13
CA ILE A 289 7.71 4.93 -12.63
C ILE A 289 6.18 4.89 -12.74
N ALA A 290 5.63 3.82 -13.33
CA ALA A 290 4.20 3.76 -13.64
C ALA A 290 3.31 3.69 -12.41
N MET A 291 3.69 2.95 -11.35
CA MET A 291 2.87 2.82 -10.13
C MET A 291 2.64 4.15 -9.43
N PRO A 292 3.67 4.94 -9.08
CA PRO A 292 3.47 6.23 -8.43
C PRO A 292 2.73 7.24 -9.31
N ILE A 293 3.04 7.30 -10.60
CA ILE A 293 2.43 8.26 -11.52
C ILE A 293 0.95 7.97 -11.75
N SER A 294 0.60 6.70 -11.96
CA SER A 294 -0.79 6.32 -12.19
C SER A 294 -1.62 6.15 -10.90
N GLY A 295 -0.96 6.12 -9.73
CA GLY A 295 -1.61 5.77 -8.47
C GLY A 295 -2.20 4.36 -8.45
N SER A 296 -1.74 3.46 -9.33
CA SER A 296 -2.33 2.14 -9.53
C SER A 296 -1.26 1.04 -9.60
N ILE A 297 -1.33 0.11 -8.66
CA ILE A 297 -0.49 -1.09 -8.64
C ILE A 297 -0.71 -1.89 -9.93
N GLY A 298 -1.97 -2.03 -10.37
CA GLY A 298 -2.32 -2.78 -11.57
C GLY A 298 -1.71 -2.21 -12.85
N HIS A 299 -1.65 -0.89 -13.01
CA HIS A 299 -1.01 -0.26 -14.17
C HIS A 299 0.49 -0.53 -14.20
N GLY A 300 1.15 -0.44 -13.05
CA GLY A 300 2.57 -0.74 -12.96
C GLY A 300 2.88 -2.21 -13.26
N ILE A 301 2.16 -3.15 -12.65
CA ILE A 301 2.32 -4.58 -12.91
C ILE A 301 2.05 -4.88 -14.39
N GLY A 302 0.95 -4.36 -14.94
CA GLY A 302 0.60 -4.57 -16.34
C GLY A 302 1.69 -4.09 -17.30
N LEU A 303 2.19 -2.86 -17.11
CA LEU A 303 3.26 -2.30 -17.93
C LEU A 303 4.56 -3.10 -17.80
N GLY A 304 4.92 -3.51 -16.59
CA GLY A 304 6.10 -4.32 -16.34
C GLY A 304 6.04 -5.69 -17.01
N LEU A 305 4.90 -6.39 -16.89
CA LEU A 305 4.71 -7.72 -17.52
C LEU A 305 4.70 -7.65 -19.05
N ILE A 306 4.02 -6.63 -19.61
CA ILE A 306 4.04 -6.39 -21.06
C ILE A 306 5.47 -6.16 -21.54
N THR A 307 6.20 -5.27 -20.88
CA THR A 307 7.60 -4.94 -21.22
C THR A 307 8.49 -6.17 -21.16
N TYR A 308 8.37 -6.96 -20.09
CA TYR A 308 9.12 -8.20 -19.93
C TYR A 308 8.85 -9.18 -21.06
N THR A 309 7.56 -9.42 -21.36
CA THR A 309 7.15 -10.33 -22.42
C THR A 309 7.69 -9.89 -23.76
N VAL A 310 7.55 -8.61 -24.09
CA VAL A 310 8.06 -8.04 -25.34
C VAL A 310 9.58 -8.20 -25.44
N LEU A 311 10.32 -7.82 -24.41
CA LEU A 311 11.79 -7.93 -24.43
C LEU A 311 12.24 -9.36 -24.58
N LYS A 312 11.64 -10.34 -23.86
CA LYS A 312 11.99 -11.75 -23.95
C LYS A 312 11.71 -12.33 -25.34
N VAL A 313 10.61 -11.93 -25.97
CA VAL A 313 10.27 -12.37 -27.33
C VAL A 313 11.30 -11.84 -28.34
N PHE A 314 11.60 -10.52 -28.30
CA PHE A 314 12.50 -9.91 -29.28
C PHE A 314 13.99 -10.19 -29.02
N THR A 315 14.37 -10.63 -27.82
CA THR A 315 15.74 -11.09 -27.52
C THR A 315 15.95 -12.59 -27.76
N GLY A 316 14.98 -13.29 -28.37
CA GLY A 316 15.09 -14.72 -28.68
C GLY A 316 14.89 -15.66 -27.49
N LYS A 317 14.48 -15.14 -26.34
CA LYS A 317 14.25 -15.89 -25.09
C LYS A 317 12.75 -16.16 -24.83
N ALA A 318 11.93 -16.21 -25.88
CA ALA A 318 10.47 -16.39 -25.79
C ALA A 318 10.06 -17.65 -25.00
N LYS A 319 10.86 -18.71 -25.05
CA LYS A 319 10.61 -19.97 -24.32
C LYS A 319 10.79 -19.86 -22.79
N GLU A 320 11.43 -18.81 -22.31
CA GLU A 320 11.61 -18.55 -20.86
C GLU A 320 10.37 -17.91 -20.23
N VAL A 321 9.41 -17.44 -21.05
CA VAL A 321 8.16 -16.82 -20.59
C VAL A 321 7.08 -17.89 -20.48
N SER A 322 6.40 -17.97 -19.34
CA SER A 322 5.31 -18.93 -19.14
C SER A 322 4.07 -18.54 -19.96
N ILE A 323 3.27 -19.55 -20.32
CA ILE A 323 2.00 -19.33 -21.02
C ILE A 323 1.10 -18.41 -20.21
N LEU A 324 1.13 -18.52 -18.88
CA LEU A 324 0.35 -17.68 -17.99
C LEU A 324 0.77 -16.20 -18.09
N THR A 325 2.08 -15.92 -18.14
CA THR A 325 2.60 -14.55 -18.29
C THR A 325 2.22 -13.95 -19.63
N TYR A 326 2.22 -14.74 -20.71
CA TYR A 326 1.71 -14.30 -22.02
C TYR A 326 0.22 -13.93 -21.93
N ALA A 327 -0.60 -14.78 -21.32
CA ALA A 327 -2.03 -14.56 -21.19
C ALA A 327 -2.32 -13.29 -20.35
N ILE A 328 -1.62 -13.10 -19.23
CA ILE A 328 -1.77 -11.93 -18.37
C ILE A 328 -1.30 -10.66 -19.08
N SER A 329 -0.17 -10.70 -19.78
CA SER A 329 0.34 -9.55 -20.53
C SER A 329 -0.61 -9.13 -21.65
N LEU A 330 -1.19 -10.11 -22.36
CA LEU A 330 -2.20 -9.85 -23.37
C LEU A 330 -3.47 -9.23 -22.77
N LEU A 331 -3.91 -9.74 -21.62
CA LEU A 331 -5.08 -9.22 -20.92
C LEU A 331 -4.87 -7.76 -20.48
N PHE A 332 -3.70 -7.42 -19.93
CA PHE A 332 -3.38 -6.03 -19.58
C PHE A 332 -3.28 -5.13 -20.82
N LEU A 333 -2.71 -5.64 -21.91
CA LEU A 333 -2.65 -4.90 -23.16
C LEU A 333 -4.06 -4.57 -23.67
N VAL A 334 -4.93 -5.58 -23.71
CA VAL A 334 -6.33 -5.40 -24.11
C VAL A 334 -7.06 -4.44 -23.19
N LYS A 335 -6.84 -4.55 -21.87
CA LYS A 335 -7.42 -3.65 -20.88
C LYS A 335 -7.00 -2.19 -21.11
N PHE A 336 -5.74 -1.92 -21.40
CA PHE A 336 -5.25 -0.55 -21.61
C PHE A 336 -5.84 0.13 -22.84
N PHE A 337 -6.27 -0.64 -23.85
CA PHE A 337 -6.84 -0.10 -25.08
C PHE A 337 -8.36 -0.18 -25.19
N LEU A 338 -9.01 -1.09 -24.48
CA LEU A 338 -10.44 -1.35 -24.64
C LEU A 338 -11.28 -1.02 -23.41
N VAL A 339 -10.68 -0.92 -22.23
CA VAL A 339 -11.39 -0.57 -20.99
C VAL A 339 -10.99 0.84 -20.59
N VAL A 340 -11.88 1.78 -20.85
CA VAL A 340 -11.76 3.19 -20.43
C VAL A 340 -12.44 3.35 -19.08
#